data_6316e0ad5dd04acadb22e42f31ed97c2
#
_entry.id   6316e0ad5dd04acadb22e42f31ed97c2
#
_cell.length_a   1.000
_cell.length_b   1.000
_cell.length_c   1.000
_cell.angle_alpha   90.00
_cell.angle_beta   90.00
_cell.angle_gamma   90.00
#
_symmetry.space_group_name_H-M   'P 1'
#
loop_
_entity.id
_entity.type
_entity.pdbx_description
1 polymer ?
#
loop_
_entity_poly.entity_id
_entity_poly.type
_entity_poly.pdbx_seq_one_letter_code
_entity_poly.pdbx_strand_id
1 'polypeptide(L)'
;MPLHRAPLLPHASAPSASTSPAFSAPARARAPSAPFLPGAAPPARRRASVVVEFEELAALVADATVTDVLVVGGVGTWVDRGTGLEAVQPRLTEARARELATRLVALGGRHVDETTPCADVRHGDGVRVHVVLAPVSVGGTAVSIRLPQVHRPSLATLERGGTFAFVPRSVVEDAVAARRNVLVTGATGSGKTTLLAAMLGNVPVDERIVTVEDVAELRIAHPHVVALEARQANAEGVGALGLDRLVREALRMRPDRIVVGECRGAEVRELLSALNTGHDGGAGTVHANGIADVAARLEALGALAGLGAEALARQAVSAFDLVLHVERRAGQRRLGGVGTLCVGPDGRLEVRPVDGLR
;
A
#
# COMPACT_ATOMS: atom_id res chain seq x y z
N MET A 1 -72.13 -14.76 -26.33
CA MET A 1 -73.34 -13.95 -26.51
C MET A 1 -73.63 -13.14 -25.27
N PRO A 2 -74.14 -11.92 -25.38
CA PRO A 2 -73.66 -10.77 -26.14
C PRO A 2 -73.27 -9.59 -25.23
N LEU A 3 -72.34 -8.77 -25.62
CA LEU A 3 -72.41 -7.39 -26.09
C LEU A 3 -73.48 -6.49 -25.41
N HIS A 4 -73.06 -5.46 -24.68
CA HIS A 4 -73.70 -4.16 -24.80
C HIS A 4 -72.72 -2.99 -24.69
N ARG A 5 -72.87 -2.11 -25.65
CA ARG A 5 -72.13 -0.89 -25.98
C ARG A 5 -72.50 0.28 -25.07
N ALA A 6 -71.57 1.23 -25.09
CA ALA A 6 -71.59 2.60 -24.61
C ALA A 6 -72.87 3.44 -24.82
N PRO A 7 -72.95 4.65 -24.27
CA PRO A 7 -72.79 5.82 -25.10
C PRO A 7 -71.95 6.99 -24.59
N LEU A 8 -71.65 7.86 -25.56
CA LEU A 8 -70.83 9.05 -25.56
C LEU A 8 -71.58 10.34 -25.15
N LEU A 9 -70.79 11.26 -24.43
CA LEU A 9 -70.80 12.73 -24.52
C LEU A 9 -71.96 13.54 -23.93
N PRO A 10 -71.77 14.83 -23.53
CA PRO A 10 -71.09 15.88 -24.28
C PRO A 10 -70.25 16.90 -23.48
N HIS A 11 -69.55 17.75 -24.27
CA HIS A 11 -68.74 18.92 -23.97
C HIS A 11 -69.36 19.96 -23.01
N ALA A 12 -68.48 20.62 -22.19
CA ALA A 12 -68.67 22.03 -21.77
C ALA A 12 -67.30 22.68 -21.44
N SER A 13 -66.88 23.58 -22.29
CA SER A 13 -66.37 24.95 -22.07
C SER A 13 -65.36 25.22 -20.95
N ALA A 14 -64.21 25.69 -21.37
CA ALA A 14 -63.22 26.41 -20.54
C ALA A 14 -63.71 27.80 -20.14
N PRO A 15 -63.19 28.35 -19.04
CA PRO A 15 -62.75 29.74 -19.10
C PRO A 15 -61.33 30.02 -18.54
N SER A 16 -60.71 30.89 -19.32
CA SER A 16 -59.84 32.03 -18.98
C SER A 16 -58.64 31.87 -18.03
N ALA A 17 -57.53 32.20 -18.62
CA ALA A 17 -56.23 32.49 -18.06
C ALA A 17 -56.29 33.48 -16.88
N SER A 18 -55.62 33.16 -15.81
CA SER A 18 -55.09 34.14 -14.87
C SER A 18 -53.58 34.06 -14.83
N THR A 19 -52.99 35.07 -15.33
CA THR A 19 -51.55 35.36 -15.29
C THR A 19 -51.11 35.60 -13.84
N SER A 20 -50.28 34.68 -13.33
CA SER A 20 -49.44 34.95 -12.13
C SER A 20 -48.04 35.33 -12.54
N PRO A 21 -47.42 36.30 -11.93
CA PRO A 21 -46.11 36.78 -12.34
C PRO A 21 -45.02 35.79 -11.97
N ALA A 22 -44.20 35.48 -12.96
CA ALA A 22 -42.99 34.67 -12.81
C ALA A 22 -42.00 35.39 -11.91
N PHE A 23 -41.76 34.87 -10.75
CA PHE A 23 -40.62 35.24 -9.90
C PHE A 23 -39.37 34.61 -10.49
N SER A 24 -38.66 35.33 -11.34
CA SER A 24 -37.32 35.01 -11.78
C SER A 24 -36.35 35.32 -10.63
N ALA A 25 -36.03 34.35 -9.80
CA ALA A 25 -34.87 34.43 -8.96
C ALA A 25 -33.61 34.33 -9.83
N PRO A 26 -32.62 35.23 -9.69
CA PRO A 26 -31.37 35.08 -10.41
C PRO A 26 -30.68 33.82 -9.91
N ALA A 27 -30.43 32.88 -10.83
CA ALA A 27 -29.55 31.76 -10.57
C ALA A 27 -28.17 32.28 -10.18
N ARG A 28 -27.88 32.31 -8.89
CA ARG A 28 -26.51 32.45 -8.42
C ARG A 28 -25.77 31.24 -8.92
N ALA A 29 -24.98 31.42 -9.96
CA ALA A 29 -23.94 30.49 -10.35
C ALA A 29 -23.10 30.21 -9.08
N ARG A 30 -23.29 29.06 -8.50
CA ARG A 30 -22.39 28.54 -7.46
C ARG A 30 -21.04 28.42 -8.14
N ALA A 31 -20.09 29.30 -7.78
CA ALA A 31 -18.70 29.07 -8.12
C ALA A 31 -18.35 27.66 -7.70
N PRO A 32 -17.67 26.86 -8.54
CA PRO A 32 -17.23 25.54 -8.13
C PRO A 32 -16.42 25.75 -6.84
N SER A 33 -16.89 25.17 -5.73
CA SER A 33 -16.08 25.14 -4.51
C SER A 33 -14.79 24.47 -4.91
N ALA A 34 -13.68 25.21 -4.85
CA ALA A 34 -12.38 24.59 -5.05
C ALA A 34 -12.32 23.36 -4.15
N PRO A 35 -11.94 22.19 -4.69
CA PRO A 35 -11.80 21.01 -3.86
C PRO A 35 -10.87 21.42 -2.71
N PHE A 36 -11.14 20.91 -1.51
CA PHE A 36 -10.27 21.09 -0.36
C PHE A 36 -8.96 20.39 -0.68
N LEU A 37 -8.09 21.10 -1.39
CA LEU A 37 -6.71 20.70 -1.59
C LEU A 37 -5.99 21.08 -0.30
N PRO A 38 -5.48 20.13 0.48
CA PRO A 38 -4.57 20.46 1.55
C PRO A 38 -3.45 21.28 0.91
N GLY A 39 -3.23 22.51 1.39
CA GLY A 39 -2.09 23.32 0.96
C GLY A 39 -0.83 22.49 1.04
N ALA A 40 0.17 22.74 0.18
CA ALA A 40 1.42 21.98 0.10
C ALA A 40 1.83 21.58 1.51
N ALA A 41 1.73 20.28 1.80
CA ALA A 41 2.02 19.77 3.13
C ALA A 41 3.45 20.19 3.48
N PRO A 42 3.71 20.77 4.65
CA PRO A 42 5.07 21.08 5.08
C PRO A 42 5.91 19.80 4.94
N PRO A 43 7.23 19.92 4.73
CA PRO A 43 8.09 18.75 4.57
C PRO A 43 7.76 17.77 5.68
N ALA A 44 7.35 16.58 5.32
CA ALA A 44 6.81 15.60 6.23
C ALA A 44 7.88 15.31 7.29
N ARG A 45 7.68 15.80 8.49
CA ARG A 45 8.47 15.49 9.69
C ARG A 45 7.67 14.51 10.52
N ARG A 46 8.37 13.57 11.18
CA ARG A 46 7.74 12.71 12.18
C ARG A 46 7.15 13.58 13.30
N ARG A 47 6.02 13.16 13.85
CA ARG A 47 5.38 13.90 14.94
C ARG A 47 6.31 13.99 16.13
N ALA A 48 6.45 15.16 16.71
CA ALA A 48 7.32 15.38 17.87
C ALA A 48 6.98 14.44 19.04
N SER A 49 5.68 14.12 19.24
CA SER A 49 5.24 13.17 20.25
C SER A 49 5.81 11.77 20.07
N VAL A 50 5.93 11.30 18.83
CA VAL A 50 6.51 9.99 18.52
C VAL A 50 8.04 10.00 18.74
N VAL A 51 8.69 11.07 18.32
CA VAL A 51 10.15 11.21 18.44
C VAL A 51 10.61 11.19 19.92
N VAL A 52 9.87 11.86 20.80
CA VAL A 52 10.20 11.92 22.25
C VAL A 52 10.16 10.55 22.93
N GLU A 53 9.36 9.60 22.44
CA GLU A 53 9.30 8.24 22.99
C GLU A 53 10.64 7.49 22.90
N PHE A 54 11.52 7.89 21.98
CA PHE A 54 12.81 7.25 21.71
C PHE A 54 13.99 7.83 22.50
N GLU A 55 13.74 8.82 23.35
CA GLU A 55 14.70 9.40 24.32
C GLU A 55 16.06 9.74 23.67
N GLU A 56 17.16 9.07 24.07
CA GLU A 56 18.50 9.33 23.53
C GLU A 56 18.61 9.08 22.03
N LEU A 57 17.74 8.25 21.47
CA LEU A 57 17.68 7.97 20.03
C LEU A 57 16.79 8.97 19.28
N ALA A 58 16.13 9.91 19.99
CA ALA A 58 15.17 10.84 19.41
C ALA A 58 15.72 11.62 18.21
N ALA A 59 16.98 12.09 18.29
CA ALA A 59 17.61 12.83 17.21
C ALA A 59 17.79 11.96 15.94
N LEU A 60 18.13 10.67 16.12
CA LEU A 60 18.26 9.71 15.02
C LEU A 60 16.90 9.37 14.39
N VAL A 61 15.87 9.21 15.22
CA VAL A 61 14.50 8.96 14.79
C VAL A 61 13.89 10.17 14.08
N ALA A 62 14.26 11.39 14.48
CA ALA A 62 13.79 12.64 13.84
C ALA A 62 14.43 12.88 12.47
N ASP A 63 15.61 12.33 12.22
CA ASP A 63 16.33 12.50 10.95
C ASP A 63 15.56 11.82 9.81
N ALA A 64 15.09 12.62 8.85
CA ALA A 64 14.30 12.15 7.71
C ALA A 64 15.10 11.27 6.73
N THR A 65 16.44 11.31 6.81
CA THR A 65 17.33 10.51 5.96
C THR A 65 17.56 9.11 6.50
N VAL A 66 17.35 8.90 7.81
CA VAL A 66 17.55 7.62 8.48
C VAL A 66 16.36 6.68 8.20
N THR A 67 16.66 5.48 7.73
CA THR A 67 15.68 4.41 7.46
C THR A 67 15.65 3.37 8.57
N ASP A 68 16.79 3.12 9.20
CA ASP A 68 16.92 2.13 10.27
C ASP A 68 17.87 2.64 11.35
N VAL A 69 17.52 2.37 12.61
CA VAL A 69 18.39 2.56 13.79
C VAL A 69 18.53 1.23 14.48
N LEU A 70 19.76 0.75 14.63
CA LEU A 70 20.08 -0.54 15.24
C LEU A 70 20.91 -0.30 16.51
N VAL A 71 20.47 -0.87 17.62
CA VAL A 71 21.16 -0.76 18.91
C VAL A 71 21.49 -2.15 19.43
N VAL A 72 22.71 -2.33 19.93
CA VAL A 72 23.09 -3.47 20.76
C VAL A 72 23.63 -2.91 22.06
N GLY A 73 22.97 -3.21 23.16
CA GLY A 73 23.31 -2.70 24.49
C GLY A 73 24.74 -3.07 24.89
N GLY A 74 25.51 -2.09 25.40
CA GLY A 74 26.91 -2.26 25.73
C GLY A 74 27.87 -2.27 24.52
N VAL A 75 27.37 -2.42 23.29
CA VAL A 75 28.20 -2.55 22.08
C VAL A 75 28.18 -1.27 21.25
N GLY A 76 26.99 -0.82 20.78
CA GLY A 76 26.92 0.35 19.93
C GLY A 76 25.55 0.64 19.34
N THR A 77 25.50 1.72 18.56
CA THR A 77 24.36 2.16 17.79
C THR A 77 24.78 2.40 16.34
N TRP A 78 23.98 1.95 15.39
CA TRP A 78 24.19 2.13 13.96
C TRP A 78 22.93 2.69 13.32
N VAL A 79 23.12 3.42 12.24
CA VAL A 79 22.02 3.89 11.37
C VAL A 79 22.24 3.45 9.94
N ASP A 80 21.14 3.23 9.20
CA ASP A 80 21.17 3.16 7.74
C ASP A 80 20.45 4.39 7.17
N ARG A 81 21.06 5.00 6.14
CA ARG A 81 20.48 6.09 5.34
C ARG A 81 20.22 5.67 3.90
N GLY A 82 20.15 4.34 3.66
CA GLY A 82 19.99 3.76 2.32
C GLY A 82 21.29 3.48 1.58
N THR A 83 22.43 3.74 2.21
CA THR A 83 23.78 3.52 1.65
C THR A 83 24.58 2.46 2.40
N GLY A 84 24.05 1.94 3.51
CA GLY A 84 24.68 0.97 4.38
C GLY A 84 24.77 1.46 5.83
N LEU A 85 25.25 0.58 6.71
CA LEU A 85 25.31 0.85 8.15
C LEU A 85 26.49 1.76 8.51
N GLU A 86 26.22 2.78 9.33
CA GLU A 86 27.17 3.72 9.89
C GLU A 86 27.07 3.70 11.41
N ALA A 87 28.19 3.56 12.12
CA ALA A 87 28.23 3.63 13.58
C ALA A 87 28.05 5.09 14.05
N VAL A 88 27.16 5.31 15.03
CA VAL A 88 26.80 6.66 15.51
C VAL A 88 26.71 6.71 17.04
N GLN A 89 26.58 7.92 17.56
CA GLN A 89 26.20 8.16 18.97
C GLN A 89 24.66 8.32 19.07
N PRO A 90 24.05 8.05 20.24
CA PRO A 90 24.69 7.60 21.51
C PRO A 90 24.98 6.09 21.53
N ARG A 91 25.91 5.68 22.35
CA ARG A 91 26.09 4.27 22.76
C ARG A 91 25.34 4.04 24.06
N LEU A 92 24.38 3.15 24.06
CA LEU A 92 23.62 2.81 25.27
C LEU A 92 24.33 1.68 26.04
N THR A 93 24.38 1.78 27.35
CA THR A 93 24.76 0.64 28.20
C THR A 93 23.71 -0.46 28.07
N GLU A 94 24.05 -1.72 28.44
CA GLU A 94 23.10 -2.83 28.43
C GLU A 94 21.84 -2.51 29.26
N ALA A 95 22.03 -2.00 30.48
CA ALA A 95 20.91 -1.64 31.35
C ALA A 95 19.98 -0.60 30.71
N ARG A 96 20.57 0.41 30.05
CA ARG A 96 19.81 1.47 29.42
C ARG A 96 19.11 1.00 28.14
N ALA A 97 19.76 0.15 27.33
CA ALA A 97 19.15 -0.45 26.16
C ALA A 97 17.96 -1.34 26.54
N ARG A 98 18.08 -2.13 27.61
CA ARG A 98 16.99 -2.98 28.15
C ARG A 98 15.82 -2.13 28.65
N GLU A 99 16.10 -1.07 29.40
CA GLU A 99 15.06 -0.15 29.91
C GLU A 99 14.29 0.50 28.77
N LEU A 100 15.00 1.09 27.79
CA LEU A 100 14.40 1.72 26.61
C LEU A 100 13.59 0.69 25.82
N ALA A 101 14.13 -0.51 25.57
CA ALA A 101 13.45 -1.59 24.85
C ALA A 101 12.14 -1.98 25.53
N THR A 102 12.17 -2.24 26.84
CA THR A 102 10.98 -2.62 27.63
C THR A 102 9.92 -1.52 27.57
N ARG A 103 10.33 -0.26 27.69
CA ARG A 103 9.43 0.89 27.62
C ARG A 103 8.81 1.06 26.24
N LEU A 104 9.59 0.97 25.17
CA LEU A 104 9.08 1.05 23.81
C LEU A 104 8.06 -0.07 23.53
N VAL A 105 8.36 -1.30 23.98
CA VAL A 105 7.42 -2.41 23.85
C VAL A 105 6.11 -2.15 24.61
N ALA A 106 6.20 -1.63 25.84
CA ALA A 106 5.04 -1.28 26.65
C ALA A 106 4.18 -0.16 26.01
N LEU A 107 4.81 0.90 25.50
CA LEU A 107 4.13 1.97 24.77
C LEU A 107 3.43 1.45 23.48
N GLY A 108 4.00 0.42 22.84
CA GLY A 108 3.37 -0.29 21.73
C GLY A 108 2.27 -1.27 22.13
N GLY A 109 1.88 -1.31 23.43
CA GLY A 109 0.78 -2.15 23.92
C GLY A 109 1.15 -3.63 24.08
N ARG A 110 2.45 -3.95 24.19
CA ARG A 110 2.97 -5.31 24.39
C ARG A 110 3.85 -5.39 25.64
N HIS A 111 4.24 -6.61 25.96
CA HIS A 111 5.15 -6.90 27.07
C HIS A 111 6.36 -7.69 26.56
N VAL A 112 7.51 -7.46 27.17
CA VAL A 112 8.74 -8.20 26.92
C VAL A 112 9.45 -8.46 28.26
N ASP A 113 9.80 -9.71 28.49
CA ASP A 113 10.52 -10.17 29.69
C ASP A 113 11.39 -11.39 29.35
N GLU A 114 11.90 -12.08 30.38
CA GLU A 114 12.71 -13.28 30.21
C GLU A 114 11.96 -14.48 29.65
N THR A 115 10.63 -14.54 29.82
CA THR A 115 9.77 -15.62 29.31
C THR A 115 9.34 -15.34 27.89
N THR A 116 9.21 -14.06 27.52
CA THR A 116 8.86 -13.58 26.18
C THR A 116 9.89 -12.53 25.75
N PRO A 117 11.12 -12.97 25.41
CA PRO A 117 12.26 -12.05 25.23
C PRO A 117 12.26 -11.29 23.91
N CYS A 118 11.31 -11.60 23.00
CA CYS A 118 11.21 -10.98 21.70
C CYS A 118 9.84 -10.32 21.52
N ALA A 119 9.82 -9.09 21.01
CA ALA A 119 8.59 -8.39 20.71
C ALA A 119 8.73 -7.47 19.50
N ASP A 120 7.67 -7.41 18.70
CA ASP A 120 7.47 -6.42 17.65
C ASP A 120 6.39 -5.46 18.08
N VAL A 121 6.66 -4.17 18.01
CA VAL A 121 5.69 -3.11 18.31
C VAL A 121 5.73 -2.01 17.27
N ARG A 122 4.67 -1.20 17.29
CA ARG A 122 4.53 -0.02 16.46
C ARG A 122 4.27 1.20 17.28
N HIS A 123 4.92 2.25 16.84
CA HIS A 123 4.71 3.60 17.32
C HIS A 123 4.02 4.45 16.24
N GLY A 124 3.56 5.64 16.63
CA GLY A 124 2.95 6.58 15.71
C GLY A 124 3.82 6.82 14.47
N ASP A 125 3.20 7.31 13.39
CA ASP A 125 3.82 7.51 12.08
C ASP A 125 4.35 6.22 11.41
N GLY A 126 3.98 5.02 11.94
CA GLY A 126 4.36 3.72 11.39
C GLY A 126 5.79 3.29 11.71
N VAL A 127 6.42 3.86 12.73
CA VAL A 127 7.74 3.41 13.23
C VAL A 127 7.60 2.01 13.81
N ARG A 128 8.44 1.07 13.35
CA ARG A 128 8.47 -0.30 13.85
C ARG A 128 9.65 -0.48 14.79
N VAL A 129 9.43 -1.16 15.87
CA VAL A 129 10.47 -1.54 16.83
C VAL A 129 10.42 -3.04 17.05
N HIS A 130 11.53 -3.71 16.77
CA HIS A 130 11.75 -5.10 17.11
C HIS A 130 12.78 -5.16 18.24
N VAL A 131 12.48 -5.91 19.28
CA VAL A 131 13.33 -6.06 20.46
C VAL A 131 13.67 -7.53 20.66
N VAL A 132 14.92 -7.80 21.01
CA VAL A 132 15.37 -9.10 21.54
C VAL A 132 16.19 -8.84 22.79
N LEU A 133 15.70 -9.30 23.95
CA LEU A 133 16.40 -9.13 25.22
C LEU A 133 17.59 -10.10 25.37
N ALA A 134 18.59 -9.71 26.14
CA ALA A 134 19.56 -10.64 26.65
C ALA A 134 18.87 -11.61 27.66
N PRO A 135 19.29 -12.90 27.75
CA PRO A 135 20.44 -13.52 27.10
C PRO A 135 20.18 -14.10 25.72
N VAL A 136 18.95 -14.02 25.17
CA VAL A 136 18.65 -14.52 23.80
C VAL A 136 19.48 -13.74 22.78
N SER A 137 19.58 -12.43 22.91
CA SER A 137 20.61 -11.64 22.22
C SER A 137 21.91 -11.72 23.04
N VAL A 138 22.83 -12.57 22.62
CA VAL A 138 24.06 -12.90 23.36
C VAL A 138 24.98 -11.68 23.53
N GLY A 139 24.98 -10.74 22.60
CA GLY A 139 25.82 -9.52 22.62
C GLY A 139 25.27 -8.39 23.47
N GLY A 140 24.09 -8.54 24.06
CA GLY A 140 23.33 -7.49 24.76
C GLY A 140 21.96 -7.30 24.16
N THR A 141 21.07 -6.58 24.83
CA THR A 141 19.73 -6.27 24.33
C THR A 141 19.78 -5.62 22.95
N ALA A 142 19.15 -6.24 21.95
CA ALA A 142 19.08 -5.74 20.60
C ALA A 142 17.77 -5.00 20.37
N VAL A 143 17.86 -3.79 19.81
CA VAL A 143 16.70 -2.99 19.39
C VAL A 143 16.89 -2.59 17.93
N SER A 144 15.94 -2.97 17.09
CA SER A 144 15.89 -2.62 15.67
C SER A 144 14.70 -1.70 15.42
N ILE A 145 14.98 -0.45 15.04
CA ILE A 145 13.95 0.56 14.78
C ILE A 145 13.94 0.84 13.28
N ARG A 146 12.84 0.48 12.62
CA ARG A 146 12.64 0.80 11.21
C ARG A 146 11.76 2.02 11.07
N LEU A 147 12.27 3.00 10.37
CA LEU A 147 11.65 4.30 10.17
C LEU A 147 11.05 4.38 8.77
N PRO A 148 9.72 4.47 8.63
CA PRO A 148 9.11 4.64 7.32
C PRO A 148 9.58 5.94 6.68
N GLN A 149 9.77 5.91 5.37
CA GLN A 149 10.14 7.10 4.61
C GLN A 149 9.06 8.17 4.73
N VAL A 150 9.47 9.39 5.06
CA VAL A 150 8.58 10.52 5.27
C VAL A 150 8.11 11.11 3.94
N HIS A 151 8.90 10.93 2.89
CA HIS A 151 8.63 11.46 1.56
C HIS A 151 7.58 10.62 0.82
N ARG A 152 6.63 11.32 0.19
CA ARG A 152 5.70 10.74 -0.76
C ARG A 152 6.36 10.75 -2.13
N PRO A 153 6.72 9.60 -2.71
CA PRO A 153 7.37 9.56 -4.01
C PRO A 153 6.42 10.03 -5.10
N SER A 154 6.96 10.69 -6.14
CA SER A 154 6.24 10.97 -7.38
C SER A 154 6.96 10.33 -8.56
N LEU A 155 6.25 10.05 -9.65
CA LEU A 155 6.86 9.51 -10.86
C LEU A 155 7.97 10.43 -11.39
N ALA A 156 7.77 11.76 -11.31
CA ALA A 156 8.79 12.74 -11.70
C ALA A 156 10.05 12.67 -10.83
N THR A 157 9.92 12.38 -9.53
CA THR A 157 11.07 12.19 -8.64
C THR A 157 11.80 10.90 -8.95
N LEU A 158 11.08 9.82 -9.25
CA LEU A 158 11.65 8.54 -9.64
C LEU A 158 12.36 8.64 -10.99
N GLU A 159 11.82 9.40 -11.94
CA GLU A 159 12.46 9.65 -13.24
C GLU A 159 13.79 10.37 -13.09
N ARG A 160 13.85 11.42 -12.29
CA ARG A 160 15.12 12.11 -11.96
C ARG A 160 16.12 11.20 -11.28
N GLY A 161 15.64 10.20 -10.52
CA GLY A 161 16.47 9.15 -9.90
C GLY A 161 16.89 8.03 -10.86
N GLY A 162 16.52 8.09 -12.14
CA GLY A 162 16.90 7.10 -13.15
C GLY A 162 16.05 5.83 -13.17
N THR A 163 14.91 5.81 -12.45
CA THR A 163 14.04 4.63 -12.39
C THR A 163 13.52 4.23 -13.77
N PHE A 164 13.29 5.17 -14.65
CA PHE A 164 12.71 4.98 -15.99
C PHE A 164 13.75 4.99 -17.12
N ALA A 165 15.01 4.62 -16.83
CA ALA A 165 16.08 4.62 -17.83
C ALA A 165 15.86 3.62 -18.98
N PHE A 166 15.12 2.54 -18.76
CA PHE A 166 14.87 1.47 -19.75
C PHE A 166 13.40 1.36 -20.17
N VAL A 167 12.50 1.66 -19.28
CA VAL A 167 11.05 1.66 -19.53
C VAL A 167 10.55 3.08 -19.36
N PRO A 168 9.95 3.70 -20.39
CA PRO A 168 9.46 5.07 -20.29
C PRO A 168 8.42 5.24 -19.17
N ARG A 169 8.46 6.40 -18.50
CA ARG A 169 7.49 6.75 -17.46
C ARG A 169 6.04 6.69 -17.94
N SER A 170 5.81 7.02 -19.22
CA SER A 170 4.49 7.00 -19.85
C SER A 170 3.82 5.63 -19.74
N VAL A 171 4.58 4.52 -19.76
CA VAL A 171 4.00 3.17 -19.59
C VAL A 171 3.23 3.05 -18.26
N VAL A 172 3.76 3.66 -17.21
CA VAL A 172 3.12 3.66 -15.87
C VAL A 172 1.96 4.66 -15.85
N GLU A 173 2.14 5.84 -16.44
CA GLU A 173 1.09 6.87 -16.52
C GLU A 173 -0.11 6.36 -17.34
N ASP A 174 0.13 5.73 -18.48
CA ASP A 174 -0.90 5.15 -19.34
C ASP A 174 -1.64 3.99 -18.63
N ALA A 175 -0.92 3.16 -17.88
CA ALA A 175 -1.53 2.09 -17.10
C ALA A 175 -2.49 2.64 -16.02
N VAL A 176 -2.12 3.73 -15.34
CA VAL A 176 -2.98 4.41 -14.36
C VAL A 176 -4.19 5.03 -15.03
N ALA A 177 -3.98 5.77 -16.14
CA ALA A 177 -5.05 6.45 -16.88
C ALA A 177 -6.06 5.47 -17.49
N ALA A 178 -5.57 4.34 -18.03
CA ALA A 178 -6.40 3.29 -18.59
C ALA A 178 -7.01 2.34 -17.53
N ARG A 179 -6.86 2.63 -16.24
CA ARG A 179 -7.36 1.79 -15.12
C ARG A 179 -6.91 0.33 -15.23
N ARG A 180 -5.68 0.10 -15.67
CA ARG A 180 -5.14 -1.26 -15.74
C ARG A 180 -4.83 -1.81 -14.37
N ASN A 181 -5.09 -3.07 -14.17
CA ASN A 181 -4.70 -3.81 -12.99
C ASN A 181 -3.21 -4.16 -13.06
N VAL A 182 -2.42 -3.70 -12.10
CA VAL A 182 -0.95 -3.77 -12.15
C VAL A 182 -0.39 -4.64 -11.05
N LEU A 183 0.47 -5.59 -11.42
CA LEU A 183 1.29 -6.35 -10.49
C LEU A 183 2.72 -5.79 -10.48
N VAL A 184 3.15 -5.18 -9.35
CA VAL A 184 4.51 -4.69 -9.19
C VAL A 184 5.37 -5.76 -8.51
N THR A 185 6.47 -6.15 -9.15
CA THR A 185 7.32 -7.25 -8.68
C THR A 185 8.77 -6.81 -8.50
N GLY A 186 9.55 -7.59 -7.77
CA GLY A 186 10.97 -7.31 -7.53
C GLY A 186 11.45 -7.85 -6.19
N ALA A 187 12.75 -7.89 -5.97
CA ALA A 187 13.38 -8.33 -4.73
C ALA A 187 13.08 -7.39 -3.55
N THR A 188 13.44 -7.81 -2.33
CA THR A 188 13.38 -6.96 -1.13
C THR A 188 14.24 -5.71 -1.33
N GLY A 189 13.70 -4.55 -0.97
CA GLY A 189 14.43 -3.26 -1.09
C GLY A 189 14.62 -2.75 -2.54
N SER A 190 14.06 -3.43 -3.56
CA SER A 190 14.14 -2.99 -4.96
C SER A 190 13.37 -1.70 -5.25
N GLY A 191 12.39 -1.33 -4.42
CA GLY A 191 11.58 -0.12 -4.59
C GLY A 191 10.15 -0.37 -5.06
N LYS A 192 9.61 -1.59 -4.94
CA LYS A 192 8.21 -1.94 -5.29
C LYS A 192 7.20 -0.98 -4.68
N THR A 193 7.22 -0.86 -3.35
CA THR A 193 6.31 0.01 -2.59
C THR A 193 6.46 1.48 -3.00
N THR A 194 7.69 1.90 -3.32
CA THR A 194 7.99 3.26 -3.78
C THR A 194 7.39 3.54 -5.16
N LEU A 195 7.56 2.61 -6.13
CA LEU A 195 6.96 2.73 -7.46
C LEU A 195 5.43 2.70 -7.37
N LEU A 196 4.88 1.75 -6.61
CA LEU A 196 3.44 1.61 -6.41
C LEU A 196 2.84 2.90 -5.80
N ALA A 197 3.45 3.45 -4.75
CA ALA A 197 2.98 4.70 -4.14
C ALA A 197 3.05 5.89 -5.11
N ALA A 198 4.13 5.99 -5.91
CA ALA A 198 4.28 7.04 -6.93
C ALA A 198 3.24 6.90 -8.05
N MET A 199 2.96 5.68 -8.49
CA MET A 199 1.94 5.35 -9.49
C MET A 199 0.56 5.77 -8.98
N LEU A 200 0.19 5.38 -7.76
CA LEU A 200 -1.08 5.69 -7.14
C LEU A 200 -1.26 7.19 -6.85
N GLY A 201 -0.18 7.94 -6.71
CA GLY A 201 -0.21 9.41 -6.63
C GLY A 201 -0.66 10.12 -7.91
N ASN A 202 -0.74 9.41 -9.04
CA ASN A 202 -1.24 9.90 -10.33
C ASN A 202 -2.69 9.47 -10.63
N VAL A 203 -3.34 8.80 -9.70
CA VAL A 203 -4.78 8.45 -9.80
C VAL A 203 -5.60 9.75 -9.76
N PRO A 204 -6.69 9.88 -10.55
CA PRO A 204 -7.60 11.03 -10.51
C PRO A 204 -8.09 11.33 -9.10
N VAL A 205 -8.12 12.61 -8.73
CA VAL A 205 -8.41 13.06 -7.35
C VAL A 205 -9.81 12.74 -6.84
N ASP A 206 -10.73 12.45 -7.74
CA ASP A 206 -12.11 12.05 -7.47
C ASP A 206 -12.27 10.54 -7.24
N GLU A 207 -11.22 9.75 -7.49
CA GLU A 207 -11.22 8.32 -7.22
C GLU A 207 -10.83 8.02 -5.76
N ARG A 208 -11.43 6.96 -5.20
CA ARG A 208 -11.12 6.46 -3.85
C ARG A 208 -10.18 5.28 -3.92
N ILE A 209 -9.02 5.42 -3.27
CA ILE A 209 -8.03 4.35 -3.13
C ILE A 209 -8.19 3.70 -1.76
N VAL A 210 -8.35 2.38 -1.71
CA VAL A 210 -8.30 1.61 -0.47
C VAL A 210 -7.09 0.68 -0.52
N THR A 211 -6.15 0.87 0.41
CA THR A 211 -4.96 0.03 0.53
C THR A 211 -5.12 -0.97 1.66
N VAL A 212 -4.61 -2.18 1.46
CA VAL A 212 -4.58 -3.26 2.44
C VAL A 212 -3.13 -3.72 2.58
N GLU A 213 -2.57 -3.61 3.78
CA GLU A 213 -1.17 -3.90 4.04
C GLU A 213 -1.00 -4.63 5.39
N ASP A 214 0.01 -5.51 5.49
CA ASP A 214 0.43 -6.03 6.80
C ASP A 214 0.85 -4.88 7.70
N VAL A 215 1.50 -3.91 7.10
CA VAL A 215 2.01 -2.69 7.69
C VAL A 215 1.82 -1.56 6.70
N ALA A 216 1.13 -0.50 7.11
CA ALA A 216 0.87 0.66 6.28
C ALA A 216 2.16 1.42 5.93
N GLU A 217 2.83 0.98 4.86
CA GLU A 217 4.06 1.59 4.32
C GLU A 217 3.79 2.49 3.11
N LEU A 218 2.68 2.28 2.40
CA LEU A 218 2.32 3.06 1.21
C LEU A 218 2.02 4.51 1.59
N ARG A 219 2.90 5.43 1.17
CA ARG A 219 2.76 6.88 1.37
C ARG A 219 2.30 7.55 0.08
N ILE A 220 1.02 7.40 -0.24
CA ILE A 220 0.43 7.88 -1.48
C ILE A 220 0.14 9.38 -1.39
N ALA A 221 0.55 10.13 -2.42
CA ALA A 221 0.26 11.56 -2.54
C ALA A 221 -1.10 11.78 -3.22
N HIS A 222 -2.18 11.37 -2.55
CA HIS A 222 -3.54 11.44 -3.06
C HIS A 222 -4.50 11.89 -1.95
N PRO A 223 -5.52 12.72 -2.23
CA PRO A 223 -6.42 13.26 -1.21
C PRO A 223 -7.36 12.21 -0.59
N HIS A 224 -7.72 11.16 -1.34
CA HIS A 224 -8.71 10.19 -0.92
C HIS A 224 -8.13 8.78 -0.82
N VAL A 225 -7.33 8.54 0.21
CA VAL A 225 -6.75 7.23 0.54
C VAL A 225 -7.29 6.73 1.88
N VAL A 226 -7.73 5.48 1.90
CA VAL A 226 -8.05 4.75 3.13
C VAL A 226 -7.05 3.60 3.25
N ALA A 227 -6.24 3.63 4.29
CA ALA A 227 -5.28 2.59 4.57
C ALA A 227 -5.82 1.63 5.63
N LEU A 228 -5.91 0.36 5.28
CA LEU A 228 -6.25 -0.75 6.18
C LEU A 228 -4.99 -1.53 6.49
N GLU A 229 -4.81 -1.84 7.77
CA GLU A 229 -3.63 -2.52 8.26
C GLU A 229 -3.99 -3.76 9.05
N ALA A 230 -3.26 -4.85 8.79
CA ALA A 230 -3.42 -6.10 9.51
C ALA A 230 -3.13 -5.92 11.01
N ARG A 231 -3.85 -6.65 11.83
CA ARG A 231 -3.66 -6.67 13.27
C ARG A 231 -3.29 -8.08 13.73
N GLN A 232 -2.19 -8.18 14.42
CA GLN A 232 -1.82 -9.42 15.10
C GLN A 232 -2.72 -9.66 16.32
N ALA A 233 -2.83 -10.93 16.74
CA ALA A 233 -3.50 -11.28 17.98
C ALA A 233 -2.86 -10.54 19.17
N ASN A 234 -3.69 -10.21 20.16
CA ASN A 234 -3.21 -9.71 21.45
C ASN A 234 -2.52 -10.84 22.26
N ALA A 235 -2.09 -10.55 23.49
CA ALA A 235 -1.45 -11.51 24.38
C ALA A 235 -2.34 -12.74 24.70
N GLU A 236 -3.66 -12.58 24.58
CA GLU A 236 -4.65 -13.66 24.81
C GLU A 236 -4.96 -14.46 23.53
N GLY A 237 -4.27 -14.18 22.42
CA GLY A 237 -4.49 -14.83 21.13
C GLY A 237 -5.73 -14.36 20.36
N VAL A 238 -6.39 -13.28 20.80
CA VAL A 238 -7.65 -12.78 20.22
C VAL A 238 -7.41 -11.52 19.38
N GLY A 239 -8.31 -11.27 18.45
CA GLY A 239 -8.37 -10.00 17.70
C GLY A 239 -7.45 -9.93 16.51
N ALA A 240 -6.87 -11.03 16.04
CA ALA A 240 -6.16 -11.08 14.77
C ALA A 240 -7.07 -10.68 13.60
N LEU A 241 -6.51 -9.90 12.66
CA LEU A 241 -7.19 -9.48 11.45
C LEU A 241 -6.21 -9.57 10.29
N GLY A 242 -6.34 -10.62 9.47
CA GLY A 242 -5.45 -10.91 8.36
C GLY A 242 -5.80 -10.11 7.10
N LEU A 243 -4.86 -10.10 6.14
CA LEU A 243 -5.02 -9.39 4.87
C LEU A 243 -6.22 -9.90 4.06
N ASP A 244 -6.46 -11.20 4.03
CA ASP A 244 -7.59 -11.83 3.34
C ASP A 244 -8.94 -11.23 3.80
N ARG A 245 -9.11 -11.08 5.11
CA ARG A 245 -10.30 -10.46 5.69
C ARG A 245 -10.37 -8.97 5.37
N LEU A 246 -9.24 -8.27 5.44
CA LEU A 246 -9.19 -6.84 5.13
C LEU A 246 -9.53 -6.56 3.67
N VAL A 247 -9.10 -7.40 2.71
CA VAL A 247 -9.51 -7.25 1.30
C VAL A 247 -11.03 -7.37 1.17
N ARG A 248 -11.66 -8.35 1.83
CA ARG A 248 -13.13 -8.49 1.83
C ARG A 248 -13.85 -7.28 2.44
N GLU A 249 -13.29 -6.69 3.51
CA GLU A 249 -13.87 -5.46 4.09
C GLU A 249 -13.65 -4.25 3.18
N ALA A 250 -12.49 -4.15 2.53
CA ALA A 250 -12.20 -3.08 1.57
C ALA A 250 -13.22 -3.00 0.44
N LEU A 251 -13.68 -4.16 -0.08
CA LEU A 251 -14.70 -4.23 -1.14
C LEU A 251 -16.04 -3.59 -0.74
N ARG A 252 -16.36 -3.55 0.56
CA ARG A 252 -17.58 -2.90 1.08
C ARG A 252 -17.43 -1.39 1.28
N MET A 253 -16.20 -0.87 1.09
CA MET A 253 -15.90 0.55 1.31
C MET A 253 -16.04 1.40 0.05
N ARG A 254 -16.61 0.86 -1.03
CA ARG A 254 -16.71 1.50 -2.35
C ARG A 254 -15.36 1.99 -2.85
N PRO A 255 -14.38 1.11 -2.99
CA PRO A 255 -13.10 1.49 -3.59
C PRO A 255 -13.28 1.71 -5.09
N ASP A 256 -12.72 2.80 -5.63
CA ASP A 256 -12.48 2.93 -7.07
C ASP A 256 -11.22 2.18 -7.46
N ARG A 257 -10.26 2.07 -6.51
CA ARG A 257 -9.06 1.24 -6.65
C ARG A 257 -8.77 0.48 -5.35
N ILE A 258 -8.56 -0.83 -5.49
CA ILE A 258 -8.13 -1.68 -4.38
C ILE A 258 -6.66 -2.04 -4.56
N VAL A 259 -5.89 -1.92 -3.48
CA VAL A 259 -4.45 -2.14 -3.52
C VAL A 259 -4.02 -3.03 -2.37
N VAL A 260 -3.33 -4.13 -2.68
CA VAL A 260 -2.66 -4.96 -1.67
C VAL A 260 -1.17 -4.63 -1.68
N GLY A 261 -0.69 -4.03 -0.59
CA GLY A 261 0.69 -3.55 -0.48
C GLY A 261 1.72 -4.63 -0.76
N GLU A 262 1.48 -5.85 -0.27
CA GLU A 262 2.27 -7.03 -0.60
C GLU A 262 1.47 -8.31 -0.41
N CYS A 263 1.49 -9.19 -1.41
CA CYS A 263 0.93 -10.53 -1.33
C CYS A 263 2.01 -11.51 -0.86
N ARG A 264 1.80 -12.12 0.30
CA ARG A 264 2.70 -13.09 0.93
C ARG A 264 2.06 -14.45 1.19
N GLY A 265 0.72 -14.53 1.12
CA GLY A 265 -0.06 -15.69 1.47
C GLY A 265 -1.40 -15.78 0.76
N ALA A 266 -2.41 -16.24 1.50
CA ALA A 266 -3.73 -16.58 0.97
C ALA A 266 -4.54 -15.37 0.47
N GLU A 267 -4.19 -14.15 0.85
CA GLU A 267 -4.83 -12.90 0.37
C GLU A 267 -4.76 -12.71 -1.14
N VAL A 268 -3.84 -13.40 -1.82
CA VAL A 268 -3.76 -13.40 -3.29
C VAL A 268 -5.08 -13.83 -3.92
N ARG A 269 -5.80 -14.79 -3.32
CA ARG A 269 -7.09 -15.28 -3.79
C ARG A 269 -8.14 -14.17 -3.76
N GLU A 270 -8.20 -13.43 -2.66
CA GLU A 270 -9.16 -12.35 -2.48
C GLU A 270 -8.85 -11.17 -3.42
N LEU A 271 -7.55 -10.87 -3.64
CA LEU A 271 -7.14 -9.85 -4.60
C LEU A 271 -7.55 -10.24 -6.02
N LEU A 272 -7.22 -11.47 -6.47
CA LEU A 272 -7.62 -11.95 -7.80
C LEU A 272 -9.13 -11.91 -7.99
N SER A 273 -9.89 -12.31 -6.96
CA SER A 273 -11.36 -12.24 -6.99
C SER A 273 -11.85 -10.81 -7.13
N ALA A 274 -11.28 -9.86 -6.40
CA ALA A 274 -11.64 -8.44 -6.45
C ALA A 274 -11.40 -7.86 -7.85
N LEU A 275 -10.20 -8.09 -8.40
CA LEU A 275 -9.83 -7.57 -9.73
C LEU A 275 -10.64 -8.20 -10.85
N ASN A 276 -11.09 -9.47 -10.72
CA ASN A 276 -11.94 -10.15 -11.69
C ASN A 276 -13.43 -9.79 -11.59
N THR A 277 -13.83 -8.97 -10.61
CA THR A 277 -15.25 -8.62 -10.37
C THR A 277 -15.54 -7.13 -10.53
N GLY A 278 -14.75 -6.43 -11.36
CA GLY A 278 -15.04 -5.05 -11.78
C GLY A 278 -14.39 -3.96 -10.91
N HIS A 279 -13.32 -4.29 -10.17
CA HIS A 279 -12.52 -3.31 -9.47
C HIS A 279 -11.25 -2.95 -10.27
N ASP A 280 -11.47 -2.37 -11.47
CA ASP A 280 -10.40 -2.03 -12.41
C ASP A 280 -9.49 -0.93 -11.88
N GLY A 281 -8.19 -1.02 -12.22
CA GLY A 281 -7.16 -0.08 -11.78
C GLY A 281 -6.61 -0.43 -10.41
N GLY A 282 -6.85 -1.64 -9.95
CA GLY A 282 -6.25 -2.16 -8.73
C GLY A 282 -4.79 -2.55 -8.91
N ALA A 283 -4.11 -2.78 -7.79
CA ALA A 283 -2.71 -3.17 -7.83
C ALA A 283 -2.31 -4.06 -6.63
N GLY A 284 -1.23 -4.81 -6.83
CA GLY A 284 -0.59 -5.56 -5.77
C GLY A 284 0.91 -5.62 -5.95
N THR A 285 1.65 -5.98 -4.89
CA THR A 285 3.06 -6.32 -5.05
C THR A 285 3.35 -7.77 -4.67
N VAL A 286 4.35 -8.35 -5.33
CA VAL A 286 4.84 -9.70 -5.05
C VAL A 286 6.37 -9.70 -5.08
N HIS A 287 6.99 -10.43 -4.16
CA HIS A 287 8.43 -10.67 -4.21
C HIS A 287 8.78 -11.66 -5.34
N ALA A 288 9.65 -11.22 -6.26
CA ALA A 288 10.27 -12.07 -7.27
C ALA A 288 11.68 -11.54 -7.56
N ASN A 289 12.66 -12.41 -7.75
CA ASN A 289 14.04 -11.99 -8.03
C ASN A 289 14.22 -11.54 -9.48
N GLY A 290 13.42 -12.09 -10.38
CA GLY A 290 13.37 -11.74 -11.80
C GLY A 290 11.94 -11.76 -12.31
N ILE A 291 11.71 -11.15 -13.48
CA ILE A 291 10.38 -11.14 -14.09
C ILE A 291 9.92 -12.55 -14.46
N ALA A 292 10.84 -13.44 -14.82
CA ALA A 292 10.57 -14.84 -15.13
C ALA A 292 10.10 -15.64 -13.90
N ASP A 293 10.50 -15.22 -12.68
CA ASP A 293 10.17 -15.92 -11.44
C ASP A 293 8.74 -15.60 -10.94
N VAL A 294 8.09 -14.59 -11.53
CA VAL A 294 6.78 -14.09 -11.08
C VAL A 294 5.71 -15.17 -11.16
N ALA A 295 5.69 -15.96 -12.24
CA ALA A 295 4.73 -17.04 -12.42
C ALA A 295 4.85 -18.08 -11.30
N ALA A 296 6.05 -18.61 -11.08
CA ALA A 296 6.30 -19.61 -10.03
C ALA A 296 5.95 -19.05 -8.63
N ARG A 297 6.22 -17.75 -8.40
CA ARG A 297 5.88 -17.11 -7.12
C ARG A 297 4.37 -16.99 -6.92
N LEU A 298 3.63 -16.59 -7.95
CA LEU A 298 2.16 -16.55 -7.88
C LEU A 298 1.57 -17.94 -7.68
N GLU A 299 2.12 -18.98 -8.34
CA GLU A 299 1.68 -20.36 -8.14
C GLU A 299 1.90 -20.83 -6.69
N ALA A 300 3.05 -20.48 -6.09
CA ALA A 300 3.31 -20.80 -4.69
C ALA A 300 2.30 -20.11 -3.76
N LEU A 301 1.97 -18.83 -4.00
CA LEU A 301 0.96 -18.09 -3.24
C LEU A 301 -0.45 -18.67 -3.46
N GLY A 302 -0.77 -19.05 -4.70
CA GLY A 302 -2.03 -19.71 -5.02
C GLY A 302 -2.19 -21.06 -4.30
N ALA A 303 -1.14 -21.83 -4.20
CA ALA A 303 -1.15 -23.10 -3.44
C ALA A 303 -1.45 -22.86 -1.96
N LEU A 304 -0.84 -21.81 -1.34
CA LEU A 304 -1.17 -21.40 0.04
C LEU A 304 -2.63 -20.96 0.18
N ALA A 305 -3.22 -20.40 -0.88
CA ALA A 305 -4.62 -19.98 -0.93
C ALA A 305 -5.59 -21.13 -1.32
N GLY A 306 -5.10 -22.35 -1.49
CA GLY A 306 -5.90 -23.51 -1.90
C GLY A 306 -6.32 -23.51 -3.38
N LEU A 307 -5.61 -22.76 -4.24
CA LEU A 307 -5.85 -22.71 -5.69
C LEU A 307 -4.91 -23.70 -6.39
N GLY A 308 -5.47 -24.53 -7.29
CA GLY A 308 -4.66 -25.32 -8.21
C GLY A 308 -3.98 -24.43 -9.26
N ALA A 309 -2.84 -24.89 -9.82
CA ALA A 309 -2.03 -24.09 -10.74
C ALA A 309 -2.82 -23.59 -11.96
N GLU A 310 -3.64 -24.44 -12.57
CA GLU A 310 -4.47 -24.06 -13.73
C GLU A 310 -5.54 -23.01 -13.38
N ALA A 311 -6.21 -23.18 -12.23
CA ALA A 311 -7.21 -22.23 -11.77
C ALA A 311 -6.56 -20.86 -11.45
N LEU A 312 -5.41 -20.88 -10.79
CA LEU A 312 -4.63 -19.67 -10.54
C LEU A 312 -4.22 -19.00 -11.85
N ALA A 313 -3.67 -19.75 -12.82
CA ALA A 313 -3.21 -19.20 -14.08
C ALA A 313 -4.33 -18.44 -14.79
N ARG A 314 -5.51 -19.06 -14.93
CA ARG A 314 -6.67 -18.41 -15.55
C ARG A 314 -7.13 -17.17 -14.79
N GLN A 315 -7.19 -17.21 -13.46
CA GLN A 315 -7.59 -16.07 -12.64
C GLN A 315 -6.57 -14.94 -12.70
N ALA A 316 -5.27 -15.25 -12.66
CA ALA A 316 -4.23 -14.24 -12.68
C ALA A 316 -4.12 -13.53 -14.03
N VAL A 317 -4.26 -14.27 -15.14
CA VAL A 317 -4.29 -13.70 -16.52
C VAL A 317 -5.49 -12.78 -16.71
N SER A 318 -6.64 -13.13 -16.13
CA SER A 318 -7.85 -12.28 -16.20
C SER A 318 -7.75 -11.06 -15.28
N ALA A 319 -7.08 -11.19 -14.13
CA ALA A 319 -7.02 -10.17 -13.09
C ALA A 319 -5.98 -9.09 -13.36
N PHE A 320 -4.82 -9.42 -13.92
CA PHE A 320 -3.71 -8.48 -14.12
C PHE A 320 -3.45 -8.21 -15.58
N ASP A 321 -3.50 -6.93 -15.95
CA ASP A 321 -3.17 -6.45 -17.30
C ASP A 321 -1.68 -6.31 -17.52
N LEU A 322 -0.93 -5.98 -16.45
CA LEU A 322 0.47 -5.59 -16.56
C LEU A 322 1.29 -6.04 -15.36
N VAL A 323 2.48 -6.54 -15.64
CA VAL A 323 3.52 -6.83 -14.64
C VAL A 323 4.64 -5.81 -14.81
N LEU A 324 4.95 -5.07 -13.74
CA LEU A 324 6.05 -4.12 -13.66
C LEU A 324 7.14 -4.70 -12.75
N HIS A 325 8.32 -5.01 -13.30
CA HIS A 325 9.40 -5.59 -12.51
C HIS A 325 10.43 -4.53 -12.13
N VAL A 326 10.61 -4.30 -10.83
CA VAL A 326 11.59 -3.35 -10.28
C VAL A 326 12.81 -4.09 -9.77
N GLU A 327 13.97 -3.66 -10.23
CA GLU A 327 15.25 -4.22 -9.82
C GLU A 327 16.18 -3.18 -9.19
N ARG A 328 17.17 -3.65 -8.42
CA ARG A 328 18.28 -2.83 -7.94
C ARG A 328 19.56 -3.38 -8.58
N ARG A 329 20.20 -2.58 -9.45
CA ARG A 329 21.45 -2.95 -10.13
C ARG A 329 22.48 -1.86 -9.97
N ALA A 330 23.68 -2.22 -9.55
CA ALA A 330 24.74 -1.26 -9.25
C ALA A 330 24.31 -0.12 -8.30
N GLY A 331 23.50 -0.44 -7.27
CA GLY A 331 23.00 0.53 -6.31
C GLY A 331 21.78 1.34 -6.76
N GLN A 332 21.47 1.40 -8.04
CA GLN A 332 20.34 2.14 -8.58
C GLN A 332 19.07 1.28 -8.67
N ARG A 333 17.93 1.88 -8.29
CA ARG A 333 16.59 1.28 -8.45
C ARG A 333 16.03 1.68 -9.81
N ARG A 334 15.52 0.70 -10.57
CA ARG A 334 14.96 0.96 -11.90
C ARG A 334 13.82 0.01 -12.23
N LEU A 335 12.95 0.44 -13.11
CA LEU A 335 11.98 -0.42 -13.77
C LEU A 335 12.75 -1.23 -14.84
N GLY A 336 13.02 -2.49 -14.50
CA GLY A 336 13.90 -3.37 -15.28
C GLY A 336 13.18 -4.17 -16.36
N GLY A 337 11.82 -4.21 -16.33
CA GLY A 337 11.04 -4.93 -17.33
C GLY A 337 9.54 -4.77 -17.15
N VAL A 338 8.84 -4.98 -18.24
CA VAL A 338 7.39 -4.99 -18.33
C VAL A 338 6.94 -6.32 -18.94
N GLY A 339 5.88 -6.92 -18.43
CA GLY A 339 5.34 -8.16 -18.95
C GLY A 339 3.83 -8.23 -18.82
N THR A 340 3.26 -9.24 -19.46
CA THR A 340 1.86 -9.67 -19.31
C THR A 340 1.82 -11.10 -18.85
N LEU A 341 0.79 -11.47 -18.11
CA LEU A 341 0.55 -12.85 -17.73
C LEU A 341 -0.15 -13.59 -18.88
N CYS A 342 0.21 -14.84 -19.10
CA CYS A 342 -0.45 -15.72 -20.06
C CYS A 342 -0.50 -17.17 -19.54
N VAL A 343 -1.35 -17.97 -20.12
CA VAL A 343 -1.40 -19.42 -19.84
C VAL A 343 -0.49 -20.12 -20.85
N GLY A 344 0.47 -20.87 -20.36
CA GLY A 344 1.38 -21.68 -21.15
C GLY A 344 0.69 -22.91 -21.77
N PRO A 345 1.40 -23.63 -22.66
CA PRO A 345 0.86 -24.83 -23.32
C PRO A 345 0.54 -25.97 -22.33
N ASP A 346 1.20 -26.01 -21.19
CA ASP A 346 1.00 -26.95 -20.10
C ASP A 346 -0.14 -26.55 -19.13
N GLY A 347 -0.85 -25.45 -19.43
CA GLY A 347 -1.91 -24.89 -18.60
C GLY A 347 -1.43 -24.09 -17.39
N ARG A 348 -0.11 -23.89 -17.26
CA ARG A 348 0.49 -23.14 -16.16
C ARG A 348 0.63 -21.65 -16.47
N LEU A 349 0.86 -20.89 -15.44
CA LEU A 349 1.09 -19.44 -15.56
C LEU A 349 2.47 -19.17 -16.15
N GLU A 350 2.54 -18.24 -17.09
CA GLU A 350 3.76 -17.71 -17.65
C GLU A 350 3.74 -16.18 -17.65
N VAL A 351 4.93 -15.57 -17.68
CA VAL A 351 5.09 -14.14 -17.93
C VAL A 351 5.71 -13.93 -19.30
N ARG A 352 5.01 -13.23 -20.16
CA ARG A 352 5.51 -12.81 -21.46
C ARG A 352 6.02 -11.38 -21.37
N PRO A 353 7.35 -11.13 -21.55
CA PRO A 353 7.88 -9.78 -21.64
C PRO A 353 7.24 -9.00 -22.78
N VAL A 354 7.02 -7.70 -22.55
CA VAL A 354 6.61 -6.78 -23.63
C VAL A 354 7.85 -6.35 -24.41
N ASP A 355 7.85 -6.63 -25.71
CA ASP A 355 9.00 -6.31 -26.58
C ASP A 355 9.27 -4.80 -26.63
N GLY A 356 10.55 -4.43 -26.63
CA GLY A 356 10.98 -3.03 -26.65
C GLY A 356 10.95 -2.33 -25.28
N LEU A 357 10.53 -3.00 -24.21
CA LEU A 357 10.46 -2.48 -22.84
C LEU A 357 11.33 -3.30 -21.85
N ARG A 358 12.57 -3.62 -22.29
CA ARG A 358 13.58 -4.33 -21.48
C ARG A 358 14.70 -3.40 -21.07
#